data_8c5ded33ea41b5227e97a00530e2ccfe
#
_entry.id   8c5ded33ea41b5227e97a00530e2ccfe
#
_cell.length_a   1.000
_cell.length_b   1.000
_cell.length_c   1.000
_cell.angle_alpha   90.00
_cell.angle_beta   90.00
_cell.angle_gamma   90.00
#
_symmetry.space_group_name_H-M   'P 1'
#
loop_
_entity.id
_entity.type
_entity.pdbx_description
1 polymer ?
#
loop_
_entity_poly.entity_id
_entity_poly.type
_entity_poly.pdbx_seq_one_letter_code
_entity_poly.pdbx_strand_id
1 'polypeptide(L)'
;DLSVITVNYNGFHDTCEFIDSWAATVFSVSYEMIVIDSGSTANEAALLQKTYPFIQAVRSERNLGFAGGNNLGINLAKGKYLFLLNNDVCMVKDAIPLLIKRLLSSDKIAGVSPLIRDYAEPHAIQFAGYTQLSPITLRNRAIGKGKINKDHYPAQKTPYLHGAAMLLKKTIIDKLSLMPEEYFLYYEELDWCTYINREGYELWYDPA
;
A
#
# COMPACT_ATOMS: atom_id res chain seq x y z
N ASP A 1 -10.10 -13.24 -1.61
CA ASP A 1 -9.22 -13.02 -2.77
C ASP A 1 -8.18 -11.90 -2.55
N LEU A 2 -8.37 -11.02 -1.54
CA LEU A 2 -7.52 -9.88 -1.21
C LEU A 2 -6.98 -10.00 0.20
N SER A 3 -5.68 -9.78 0.41
CA SER A 3 -5.09 -9.55 1.73
C SER A 3 -4.77 -8.06 1.87
N VAL A 4 -5.43 -7.40 2.79
CA VAL A 4 -5.15 -6.02 3.21
C VAL A 4 -4.12 -6.08 4.31
N ILE A 5 -3.00 -5.40 4.13
CA ILE A 5 -1.86 -5.43 5.06
C ILE A 5 -1.57 -4.00 5.49
N THR A 6 -1.51 -3.78 6.78
CA THR A 6 -1.12 -2.49 7.36
C THR A 6 -0.16 -2.67 8.52
N VAL A 7 0.75 -1.70 8.69
CA VAL A 7 1.74 -1.70 9.77
C VAL A 7 1.36 -0.62 10.77
N ASN A 8 1.28 -1.00 12.03
CA ASN A 8 1.03 -0.12 13.16
C ASN A 8 2.29 -0.01 14.01
N TYR A 9 2.64 1.20 14.46
CA TYR A 9 3.68 1.44 15.44
C TYR A 9 3.32 2.65 16.31
N ASN A 10 2.91 2.42 17.56
CA ASN A 10 2.41 3.44 18.48
C ASN A 10 1.31 4.33 17.86
N GLY A 11 0.49 3.75 16.98
CA GLY A 11 -0.52 4.45 16.19
C GLY A 11 -1.91 3.82 16.32
N PHE A 12 -2.25 3.33 17.51
CA PHE A 12 -3.53 2.64 17.76
C PHE A 12 -4.73 3.42 17.25
N HIS A 13 -4.75 4.74 17.48
CA HIS A 13 -5.87 5.58 17.09
C HIS A 13 -6.01 5.69 15.57
N ASP A 14 -4.91 6.01 14.87
CA ASP A 14 -4.88 6.12 13.41
C ASP A 14 -5.29 4.78 12.77
N THR A 15 -4.78 3.66 13.32
CA THR A 15 -5.13 2.31 12.86
C THR A 15 -6.62 2.01 13.07
N CYS A 16 -7.22 2.47 14.17
CA CYS A 16 -8.67 2.36 14.37
C CYS A 16 -9.45 3.17 13.33
N GLU A 17 -9.06 4.42 13.09
CA GLU A 17 -9.72 5.27 12.06
C GLU A 17 -9.62 4.63 10.67
N PHE A 18 -8.46 4.06 10.32
CA PHE A 18 -8.30 3.31 9.07
C PHE A 18 -9.26 2.12 9.00
N ILE A 19 -9.30 1.26 10.03
CA ILE A 19 -10.16 0.07 10.06
C ILE A 19 -11.63 0.47 10.01
N ASP A 20 -12.03 1.52 10.72
CA ASP A 20 -13.41 2.04 10.71
C ASP A 20 -13.80 2.55 9.33
N SER A 21 -12.92 3.31 8.66
CA SER A 21 -13.15 3.78 7.29
C SER A 21 -13.26 2.62 6.29
N TRP A 22 -12.45 1.59 6.48
CA TRP A 22 -12.52 0.36 5.69
C TRP A 22 -13.85 -0.36 5.92
N ALA A 23 -14.23 -0.59 7.17
CA ALA A 23 -15.48 -1.28 7.54
C ALA A 23 -16.74 -0.53 7.08
N ALA A 24 -16.69 0.79 7.00
CA ALA A 24 -17.78 1.62 6.47
C ALA A 24 -17.94 1.52 4.94
N THR A 25 -16.93 1.00 4.24
CA THR A 25 -16.94 0.85 2.77
C THR A 25 -17.47 -0.53 2.40
N VAL A 26 -18.44 -0.58 1.48
CA VAL A 26 -18.96 -1.84 0.95
C VAL A 26 -18.04 -2.33 -0.17
N PHE A 27 -17.36 -3.44 0.06
CA PHE A 27 -16.48 -4.05 -0.93
C PHE A 27 -17.16 -5.19 -1.67
N SER A 28 -16.88 -5.27 -2.97
CA SER A 28 -17.39 -6.33 -3.86
C SER A 28 -16.47 -7.55 -3.93
N VAL A 29 -15.32 -7.52 -3.25
CA VAL A 29 -14.35 -8.61 -3.19
C VAL A 29 -14.23 -9.13 -1.74
N SER A 30 -14.04 -10.44 -1.59
CA SER A 30 -13.72 -11.02 -0.29
C SER A 30 -12.30 -10.63 0.14
N TYR A 31 -12.12 -10.33 1.41
CA TYR A 31 -10.82 -9.93 1.95
C TYR A 31 -10.54 -10.51 3.32
N GLU A 32 -9.28 -10.59 3.66
CA GLU A 32 -8.75 -10.66 5.01
C GLU A 32 -8.00 -9.36 5.32
N MET A 33 -7.93 -8.96 6.58
CA MET A 33 -7.14 -7.81 7.01
C MET A 33 -6.10 -8.24 8.04
N ILE A 34 -4.85 -7.96 7.76
CA ILE A 34 -3.68 -8.29 8.58
C ILE A 34 -3.06 -6.99 9.09
N VAL A 35 -3.03 -6.82 10.39
CA VAL A 35 -2.44 -5.64 11.05
C VAL A 35 -1.19 -6.09 11.79
N ILE A 36 -0.04 -5.54 11.42
CA ILE A 36 1.24 -5.83 12.05
C ILE A 36 1.55 -4.74 13.08
N ASP A 37 1.48 -5.06 14.35
CA ASP A 37 1.99 -4.21 15.43
C ASP A 37 3.51 -4.37 15.49
N SER A 38 4.23 -3.41 14.93
CA SER A 38 5.67 -3.42 14.76
C SER A 38 6.40 -3.00 16.06
N GLY A 39 6.10 -3.68 17.17
CA GLY A 39 6.79 -3.48 18.45
C GLY A 39 6.40 -2.19 19.16
N SER A 40 5.11 -1.82 19.13
CA SER A 40 4.59 -0.67 19.89
C SER A 40 4.88 -0.81 21.39
N THR A 41 4.97 0.31 22.09
CA THR A 41 5.25 0.35 23.54
C THR A 41 4.17 -0.44 24.33
N ALA A 42 2.91 -0.24 23.99
CA ALA A 42 1.81 -1.07 24.47
C ALA A 42 1.59 -2.28 23.56
N ASN A 43 0.91 -3.31 24.03
CA ASN A 43 0.47 -4.40 23.15
C ASN A 43 -0.77 -3.96 22.34
N GLU A 44 -0.52 -3.16 21.29
CA GLU A 44 -1.58 -2.61 20.47
C GLU A 44 -2.23 -3.68 19.58
N ALA A 45 -1.49 -4.75 19.21
CA ALA A 45 -2.07 -5.90 18.51
C ALA A 45 -3.22 -6.54 19.32
N ALA A 46 -3.01 -6.77 20.61
CA ALA A 46 -4.05 -7.35 21.46
C ALA A 46 -5.27 -6.42 21.61
N LEU A 47 -5.03 -5.11 21.69
CA LEU A 47 -6.10 -4.12 21.76
C LEU A 47 -6.89 -4.06 20.44
N LEU A 48 -6.21 -4.02 19.30
CA LEU A 48 -6.83 -4.02 17.97
C LEU A 48 -7.62 -5.31 17.73
N GLN A 49 -7.06 -6.48 18.06
CA GLN A 49 -7.76 -7.76 17.92
C GLN A 49 -9.03 -7.83 18.77
N LYS A 50 -9.00 -7.25 19.98
CA LYS A 50 -10.18 -7.17 20.87
C LYS A 50 -11.23 -6.23 20.31
N THR A 51 -10.82 -5.08 19.75
CA THR A 51 -11.72 -4.06 19.19
C THR A 51 -12.34 -4.51 17.87
N TYR A 52 -11.55 -5.18 17.04
CA TYR A 52 -11.94 -5.64 15.70
C TYR A 52 -11.73 -7.16 15.54
N PRO A 53 -12.69 -8.00 15.95
CA PRO A 53 -12.54 -9.47 15.91
C PRO A 53 -12.33 -10.05 14.50
N PHE A 54 -12.65 -9.29 13.45
CA PHE A 54 -12.56 -9.74 12.06
C PHE A 54 -11.17 -9.55 11.43
N ILE A 55 -10.24 -8.84 12.09
CA ILE A 55 -8.87 -8.68 11.62
C ILE A 55 -7.98 -9.80 12.18
N GLN A 56 -6.79 -9.96 11.60
CA GLN A 56 -5.68 -10.71 12.17
C GLN A 56 -4.61 -9.72 12.64
N ALA A 57 -4.55 -9.45 13.94
CA ALA A 57 -3.53 -8.60 14.52
C ALA A 57 -2.33 -9.43 15.00
N VAL A 58 -1.13 -9.11 14.52
CA VAL A 58 0.11 -9.82 14.84
C VAL A 58 1.12 -8.86 15.40
N ARG A 59 1.72 -9.17 16.56
CA ARG A 59 2.74 -8.35 17.19
C ARG A 59 4.15 -8.85 16.86
N SER A 60 5.04 -7.94 16.51
CA SER A 60 6.48 -8.15 16.53
C SER A 60 7.06 -7.71 17.89
N GLU A 61 8.11 -8.39 18.33
CA GLU A 61 8.82 -8.02 19.57
C GLU A 61 9.62 -6.73 19.45
N ARG A 62 9.96 -6.33 18.22
CA ARG A 62 10.74 -5.13 17.91
C ARG A 62 10.11 -4.36 16.76
N ASN A 63 10.47 -3.07 16.65
CA ASN A 63 10.10 -2.28 15.49
C ASN A 63 10.86 -2.77 14.26
N LEU A 64 10.12 -3.27 13.27
CA LEU A 64 10.62 -3.82 12.01
C LEU A 64 10.77 -2.74 10.93
N GLY A 65 10.36 -1.49 11.21
CA GLY A 65 10.21 -0.47 10.19
C GLY A 65 9.09 -0.77 9.20
N PHE A 66 9.03 0.02 8.13
CA PHE A 66 8.00 -0.12 7.11
C PHE A 66 8.17 -1.42 6.31
N ALA A 67 9.37 -1.69 5.79
CA ALA A 67 9.63 -2.87 4.98
C ALA A 67 9.39 -4.17 5.74
N GLY A 68 10.01 -4.33 6.91
CA GLY A 68 9.89 -5.57 7.68
C GLY A 68 8.48 -5.84 8.19
N GLY A 69 7.73 -4.80 8.56
CA GLY A 69 6.32 -4.92 8.93
C GLY A 69 5.47 -5.41 7.76
N ASN A 70 5.61 -4.80 6.59
CA ASN A 70 4.90 -5.23 5.38
C ASN A 70 5.31 -6.65 4.96
N ASN A 71 6.60 -6.98 4.99
CA ASN A 71 7.10 -8.32 4.66
C ASN A 71 6.50 -9.40 5.57
N LEU A 72 6.40 -9.13 6.88
CA LEU A 72 5.74 -10.03 7.80
C LEU A 72 4.27 -10.24 7.42
N GLY A 73 3.55 -9.17 7.07
CA GLY A 73 2.18 -9.23 6.59
C GLY A 73 2.04 -10.01 5.27
N ILE A 74 2.94 -9.79 4.31
CA ILE A 74 2.98 -10.51 3.01
C ILE A 74 3.15 -12.01 3.23
N ASN A 75 4.02 -12.42 4.16
CA ASN A 75 4.26 -13.82 4.47
C ASN A 75 3.05 -14.52 5.11
N LEU A 76 2.19 -13.78 5.79
CA LEU A 76 0.95 -14.28 6.40
C LEU A 76 -0.24 -14.29 5.44
N ALA A 77 -0.16 -13.51 4.36
CA ALA A 77 -1.25 -13.27 3.43
C ALA A 77 -1.62 -14.49 2.59
N LYS A 78 -2.93 -14.77 2.49
CA LYS A 78 -3.52 -15.88 1.74
C LYS A 78 -4.21 -15.44 0.45
N GLY A 79 -4.45 -14.13 0.29
CA GLY A 79 -5.11 -13.54 -0.88
C GLY A 79 -4.27 -13.66 -2.14
N LYS A 80 -4.94 -13.66 -3.29
CA LYS A 80 -4.30 -13.60 -4.62
C LYS A 80 -3.68 -12.23 -4.89
N TYR A 81 -4.22 -11.22 -4.25
CA TYR A 81 -3.77 -9.83 -4.32
C TYR A 81 -3.38 -9.36 -2.93
N LEU A 82 -2.32 -8.56 -2.86
CA LEU A 82 -1.82 -7.95 -1.64
C LEU A 82 -2.08 -6.45 -1.73
N PHE A 83 -2.79 -5.88 -0.79
CA PHE A 83 -3.00 -4.44 -0.71
C PHE A 83 -2.27 -3.90 0.52
N LEU A 84 -1.07 -3.37 0.30
CA LEU A 84 -0.29 -2.71 1.34
C LEU A 84 -0.85 -1.30 1.50
N LEU A 85 -1.29 -0.97 2.69
CA LEU A 85 -1.88 0.33 3.05
C LEU A 85 -1.24 0.86 4.33
N ASN A 86 -0.93 2.14 4.35
CA ASN A 86 -0.58 2.78 5.61
C ASN A 86 -1.78 2.78 6.57
N ASN A 87 -1.49 2.80 7.85
CA ASN A 87 -2.52 2.84 8.90
C ASN A 87 -3.14 4.24 9.12
N ASP A 88 -2.68 5.24 8.39
CA ASP A 88 -3.18 6.62 8.41
C ASP A 88 -3.95 7.01 7.13
N VAL A 89 -4.34 6.03 6.30
CA VAL A 89 -5.17 6.26 5.12
C VAL A 89 -6.66 6.13 5.45
N CYS A 90 -7.50 6.82 4.69
CA CYS A 90 -8.94 6.71 4.80
C CYS A 90 -9.54 6.21 3.48
N MET A 91 -10.32 5.13 3.54
CA MET A 91 -11.04 4.61 2.37
C MET A 91 -12.33 5.38 2.19
N VAL A 92 -12.53 5.96 1.00
CA VAL A 92 -13.74 6.76 0.69
C VAL A 92 -14.67 6.07 -0.30
N LYS A 93 -14.19 5.03 -0.98
CA LYS A 93 -14.96 4.22 -1.95
C LYS A 93 -14.26 2.91 -2.28
N ASP A 94 -14.99 1.94 -2.84
CA ASP A 94 -14.40 0.70 -3.37
C ASP A 94 -13.72 0.96 -4.72
N ALA A 95 -12.42 1.18 -4.69
CA ALA A 95 -11.57 1.28 -5.87
C ALA A 95 -11.00 -0.08 -6.32
N ILE A 96 -11.13 -1.12 -5.49
CA ILE A 96 -10.45 -2.40 -5.64
C ILE A 96 -10.78 -3.11 -6.96
N PRO A 97 -12.05 -3.19 -7.42
CA PRO A 97 -12.36 -3.86 -8.68
C PRO A 97 -11.66 -3.23 -9.89
N LEU A 98 -11.54 -1.90 -9.91
CA LEU A 98 -10.86 -1.19 -11.01
C LEU A 98 -9.34 -1.42 -10.96
N LEU A 99 -8.75 -1.40 -9.77
CA LEU A 99 -7.34 -1.70 -9.57
C LEU A 99 -7.02 -3.16 -9.96
N ILE A 100 -7.84 -4.14 -9.56
CA ILE A 100 -7.70 -5.54 -9.97
C ILE A 100 -7.85 -5.66 -11.50
N LYS A 101 -8.83 -4.99 -12.09
CA LYS A 101 -8.99 -4.96 -13.56
C LYS A 101 -7.72 -4.43 -14.24
N ARG A 102 -7.08 -3.40 -13.67
CA ARG A 102 -5.78 -2.91 -14.15
C ARG A 102 -4.71 -3.99 -14.06
N LEU A 103 -4.56 -4.64 -12.92
CA LEU A 103 -3.59 -5.73 -12.75
C LEU A 103 -3.80 -6.85 -13.77
N LEU A 104 -5.06 -7.20 -14.05
CA LEU A 104 -5.41 -8.29 -14.98
C LEU A 104 -5.27 -7.90 -16.46
N SER A 105 -5.10 -6.62 -16.80
CA SER A 105 -4.99 -6.16 -18.19
C SER A 105 -3.67 -6.59 -18.86
N SER A 106 -2.67 -7.04 -18.08
CA SER A 106 -1.43 -7.65 -18.59
C SER A 106 -0.77 -8.51 -17.53
N ASP A 107 -0.16 -9.62 -17.95
CA ASP A 107 0.62 -10.49 -17.06
C ASP A 107 1.91 -9.82 -16.56
N LYS A 108 2.36 -8.79 -17.24
CA LYS A 108 3.55 -8.01 -16.84
C LYS A 108 3.28 -7.02 -15.70
N ILE A 109 2.03 -6.67 -15.42
CA ILE A 109 1.72 -5.70 -14.37
C ILE A 109 1.83 -6.39 -13.01
N ALA A 110 2.83 -6.00 -12.23
CA ALA A 110 3.06 -6.49 -10.88
C ALA A 110 2.25 -5.74 -9.83
N GLY A 111 2.07 -4.43 -10.02
CA GLY A 111 1.42 -3.60 -9.03
C GLY A 111 0.78 -2.34 -9.61
N VAL A 112 -0.16 -1.80 -8.84
CA VAL A 112 -0.86 -0.55 -9.13
C VAL A 112 -1.11 0.23 -7.85
N SER A 113 -0.90 1.55 -7.91
CA SER A 113 -1.34 2.49 -6.87
C SER A 113 -2.56 3.28 -7.36
N PRO A 114 -3.56 3.50 -6.50
CA PRO A 114 -4.70 4.35 -6.81
C PRO A 114 -4.33 5.83 -6.83
N LEU A 115 -5.28 6.67 -7.19
CA LEU A 115 -5.24 8.10 -6.89
C LEU A 115 -5.25 8.28 -5.37
N ILE A 116 -4.26 9.01 -4.84
CA ILE A 116 -4.21 9.37 -3.43
C ILE A 116 -4.48 10.86 -3.31
N ARG A 117 -5.39 11.22 -2.41
CA ARG A 117 -5.72 12.60 -2.06
C ARG A 117 -5.11 12.98 -0.72
N ASP A 118 -4.90 14.27 -0.53
CA ASP A 118 -4.47 14.80 0.75
C ASP A 118 -5.62 14.67 1.77
N TYR A 119 -5.30 14.25 3.00
CA TYR A 119 -6.31 14.08 4.04
C TYR A 119 -6.85 15.41 4.55
N ALA A 120 -5.98 16.41 4.72
CA ALA A 120 -6.36 17.75 5.20
C ALA A 120 -7.06 18.57 4.10
N GLU A 121 -6.69 18.35 2.83
CA GLU A 121 -7.28 18.99 1.66
C GLU A 121 -7.84 17.93 0.70
N PRO A 122 -9.02 17.32 0.95
CA PRO A 122 -9.53 16.16 0.19
C PRO A 122 -9.74 16.38 -1.30
N HIS A 123 -9.74 17.63 -1.76
CA HIS A 123 -9.77 17.96 -3.18
C HIS A 123 -8.38 17.97 -3.83
N ALA A 124 -7.31 18.16 -3.04
CA ALA A 124 -5.95 18.15 -3.55
C ALA A 124 -5.44 16.73 -3.80
N ILE A 125 -4.74 16.54 -4.91
CA ILE A 125 -4.07 15.28 -5.23
C ILE A 125 -2.75 15.24 -4.48
N GLN A 126 -2.50 14.15 -3.77
CA GLN A 126 -1.19 13.84 -3.20
C GLN A 126 -0.35 13.05 -4.21
N PHE A 127 -0.97 12.12 -4.95
CA PHE A 127 -0.28 11.24 -5.88
C PHE A 127 -1.18 10.83 -7.06
N ALA A 128 -0.63 10.94 -8.26
CA ALA A 128 -1.16 10.44 -9.52
C ALA A 128 -0.04 9.80 -10.40
N GLY A 129 0.89 9.09 -9.75
CA GLY A 129 2.10 8.55 -10.36
C GLY A 129 3.35 9.32 -9.96
N TYR A 130 4.51 8.78 -10.34
CA TYR A 130 5.81 9.40 -10.15
C TYR A 130 6.53 9.65 -11.47
N THR A 131 7.42 10.64 -11.49
CA THR A 131 8.45 10.77 -12.53
C THR A 131 9.60 9.82 -12.23
N GLN A 132 10.41 9.48 -13.25
CA GLN A 132 11.68 8.80 -13.03
C GLN A 132 12.60 9.58 -12.10
N LEU A 133 13.44 8.87 -11.35
CA LEU A 133 14.53 9.48 -10.62
C LEU A 133 15.48 10.20 -11.58
N SER A 134 15.76 11.47 -11.29
CA SER A 134 16.80 12.22 -12.00
C SER A 134 18.17 11.57 -11.73
N PRO A 135 18.96 11.23 -12.74
CA PRO A 135 20.28 10.64 -12.53
C PRO A 135 21.28 11.63 -11.91
N ILE A 136 20.97 12.93 -11.91
CA ILE A 136 21.83 13.99 -11.37
C ILE A 136 21.46 14.30 -9.92
N THR A 137 20.15 14.51 -9.66
CA THR A 137 19.69 14.97 -8.33
C THR A 137 19.18 13.85 -7.45
N LEU A 138 19.02 12.64 -7.99
CA LEU A 138 18.43 11.47 -7.32
C LEU A 138 17.05 11.77 -6.70
N ARG A 139 16.29 12.68 -7.35
CA ARG A 139 14.94 13.06 -6.91
C ARG A 139 13.92 12.70 -7.98
N ASN A 140 12.76 12.26 -7.53
CA ASN A 140 11.54 12.14 -8.33
C ASN A 140 10.50 13.16 -7.86
N ARG A 141 9.38 13.24 -8.56
CA ARG A 141 8.25 14.09 -8.18
C ARG A 141 6.96 13.29 -8.27
N ALA A 142 6.09 13.46 -7.29
CA ALA A 142 4.72 12.99 -7.39
C ALA A 142 3.97 13.82 -8.44
N ILE A 143 3.42 13.14 -9.44
CA ILE A 143 2.60 13.76 -10.49
C ILE A 143 1.28 14.18 -9.85
N GLY A 144 0.78 15.33 -10.25
CA GLY A 144 -0.51 15.86 -9.79
C GLY A 144 -0.51 16.48 -8.40
N LYS A 145 0.59 16.40 -7.63
CA LYS A 145 0.64 16.92 -6.25
C LYS A 145 0.19 18.38 -6.16
N GLY A 146 -0.79 18.65 -5.27
CA GLY A 146 -1.40 19.96 -5.05
C GLY A 146 -2.39 20.39 -6.16
N LYS A 147 -2.71 19.53 -7.13
CA LYS A 147 -3.72 19.81 -8.16
C LYS A 147 -5.09 19.23 -7.73
N ILE A 148 -6.16 19.79 -8.28
CA ILE A 148 -7.53 19.42 -7.89
C ILE A 148 -8.18 18.48 -8.92
N ASN A 149 -7.94 18.71 -10.22
CA ASN A 149 -8.63 17.96 -11.27
C ASN A 149 -7.93 16.63 -11.59
N LYS A 150 -8.54 15.53 -11.17
CA LYS A 150 -8.07 14.16 -11.44
C LYS A 150 -8.13 13.76 -12.91
N ASP A 151 -9.03 14.35 -13.71
CA ASP A 151 -9.27 13.94 -15.10
C ASP A 151 -8.09 14.26 -16.02
N HIS A 152 -7.16 15.11 -15.57
CA HIS A 152 -5.90 15.34 -16.23
C HIS A 152 -4.84 14.24 -16.01
N TYR A 153 -5.14 13.24 -15.18
CA TYR A 153 -4.21 12.18 -14.82
C TYR A 153 -4.81 10.82 -15.13
N PRO A 154 -4.85 10.41 -16.43
CA PRO A 154 -5.33 9.08 -16.81
C PRO A 154 -4.40 7.99 -16.28
N ALA A 155 -4.91 6.76 -16.25
CA ALA A 155 -4.10 5.60 -15.89
C ALA A 155 -2.86 5.50 -16.76
N GLN A 156 -1.69 5.31 -16.16
CA GLN A 156 -0.40 5.29 -16.84
C GLN A 156 0.62 4.42 -16.09
N LYS A 157 1.66 4.00 -16.81
CA LYS A 157 2.83 3.39 -16.17
C LYS A 157 3.49 4.41 -15.25
N THR A 158 3.97 3.93 -14.12
CA THR A 158 4.75 4.72 -13.16
C THR A 158 6.01 3.94 -12.77
N PRO A 159 7.17 4.58 -12.59
CA PRO A 159 8.37 3.89 -12.15
C PRO A 159 8.27 3.36 -10.72
N TYR A 160 7.44 3.99 -9.89
CA TYR A 160 7.31 3.66 -8.48
C TYR A 160 5.84 3.71 -8.07
N LEU A 161 5.44 2.79 -7.18
CA LEU A 161 4.17 2.86 -6.46
C LEU A 161 4.33 3.79 -5.24
N HIS A 162 3.23 4.25 -4.70
CA HIS A 162 3.23 5.07 -3.49
C HIS A 162 3.08 4.18 -2.26
N GLY A 163 4.02 4.30 -1.30
CA GLY A 163 4.04 3.48 -0.08
C GLY A 163 2.74 3.47 0.71
N ALA A 164 1.95 4.55 0.66
CA ALA A 164 0.67 4.59 1.35
C ALA A 164 -0.40 3.65 0.76
N ALA A 165 -0.31 3.26 -0.53
CA ALA A 165 -1.29 2.36 -1.15
C ALA A 165 -0.70 1.62 -2.36
N MET A 166 -0.40 0.33 -2.20
CA MET A 166 0.16 -0.54 -3.24
C MET A 166 -0.66 -1.82 -3.35
N LEU A 167 -1.40 -1.99 -4.45
CA LEU A 167 -2.05 -3.26 -4.78
C LEU A 167 -1.16 -4.08 -5.71
N LEU A 168 -0.83 -5.32 -5.31
CA LEU A 168 0.18 -6.17 -5.94
C LEU A 168 -0.40 -7.54 -6.31
N LYS A 169 0.12 -8.17 -7.37
CA LYS A 169 -0.13 -9.58 -7.67
C LYS A 169 0.75 -10.47 -6.80
N LYS A 170 0.16 -11.21 -5.86
CA LYS A 170 0.91 -12.14 -5.02
C LYS A 170 1.76 -13.13 -5.82
N THR A 171 1.23 -13.68 -6.93
CA THR A 171 1.93 -14.63 -7.80
C THR A 171 3.21 -14.07 -8.45
N ILE A 172 3.34 -12.75 -8.58
CA ILE A 172 4.57 -12.09 -9.03
C ILE A 172 5.48 -11.87 -7.83
N ILE A 173 4.94 -11.34 -6.74
CA ILE A 173 5.73 -11.06 -5.52
C ILE A 173 6.36 -12.34 -4.95
N ASP A 174 5.65 -13.46 -4.99
CA ASP A 174 6.18 -14.77 -4.53
C ASP A 174 7.39 -15.26 -5.36
N LYS A 175 7.61 -14.73 -6.56
CA LYS A 175 8.76 -15.05 -7.43
C LYS A 175 9.92 -14.07 -7.24
N LEU A 176 9.68 -12.96 -6.60
CA LEU A 176 10.63 -11.88 -6.41
C LEU A 176 11.09 -11.82 -4.95
N SER A 177 12.16 -11.06 -4.70
CA SER A 177 12.53 -10.73 -3.32
C SER A 177 11.51 -9.79 -2.70
N LEU A 178 11.31 -9.93 -1.40
CA LEU A 178 10.49 -9.02 -0.61
C LEU A 178 11.14 -7.62 -0.54
N MET A 179 10.45 -6.68 0.08
CA MET A 179 10.94 -5.32 0.26
C MET A 179 12.25 -5.31 1.06
N PRO A 180 13.28 -4.54 0.65
CA PRO A 180 14.57 -4.53 1.33
C PRO A 180 14.44 -3.94 2.74
N GLU A 181 14.86 -4.71 3.76
CA GLU A 181 14.69 -4.35 5.18
C GLU A 181 15.87 -3.53 5.74
N GLU A 182 16.97 -3.38 4.97
CA GLU A 182 18.08 -2.52 5.32
C GLU A 182 17.72 -1.04 5.39
N TYR A 183 16.68 -0.63 4.69
CA TYR A 183 16.04 0.67 4.87
C TYR A 183 15.08 0.57 6.05
N PHE A 184 15.32 1.34 7.09
CA PHE A 184 14.41 1.37 8.23
C PHE A 184 13.14 2.16 7.91
N LEU A 185 13.29 3.29 7.22
CA LEU A 185 12.20 4.17 6.79
C LEU A 185 12.68 5.04 5.63
N TYR A 186 11.85 5.12 4.59
CA TYR A 186 12.05 5.79 3.30
C TYR A 186 13.05 5.06 2.37
N TYR A 187 12.78 5.15 1.08
CA TYR A 187 13.48 4.56 -0.06
C TYR A 187 13.28 3.05 -0.26
N GLU A 188 12.80 2.29 0.71
CA GLU A 188 12.54 0.86 0.58
C GLU A 188 11.57 0.55 -0.57
N GLU A 189 10.49 1.31 -0.70
CA GLU A 189 9.52 1.14 -1.78
C GLU A 189 10.06 1.56 -3.14
N LEU A 190 10.96 2.57 -3.18
CA LEU A 190 11.60 2.97 -4.43
C LEU A 190 12.58 1.92 -4.94
N ASP A 191 13.39 1.37 -4.04
CA ASP A 191 14.35 0.31 -4.39
C ASP A 191 13.61 -0.96 -4.82
N TRP A 192 12.60 -1.37 -4.05
CA TRP A 192 11.77 -2.52 -4.41
C TRP A 192 11.07 -2.35 -5.76
N CYS A 193 10.48 -1.19 -6.02
CA CYS A 193 9.89 -0.87 -7.32
C CYS A 193 10.93 -0.90 -8.45
N THR A 194 12.15 -0.41 -8.20
CA THR A 194 13.25 -0.47 -9.15
C THR A 194 13.63 -1.91 -9.46
N TYR A 195 13.72 -2.77 -8.45
CA TYR A 195 13.97 -4.20 -8.60
C TYR A 195 12.86 -4.87 -9.43
N ILE A 196 11.58 -4.65 -9.09
CA ILE A 196 10.44 -5.20 -9.83
C ILE A 196 10.50 -4.82 -11.32
N ASN A 197 10.82 -3.55 -11.63
CA ASN A 197 10.96 -3.09 -13.01
C ASN A 197 12.15 -3.76 -13.73
N ARG A 198 13.30 -3.98 -13.05
CA ARG A 198 14.47 -4.67 -13.60
C ARG A 198 14.18 -6.13 -13.95
N GLU A 199 13.31 -6.78 -13.19
CA GLU A 199 12.84 -8.15 -13.48
C GLU A 199 11.81 -8.21 -14.64
N GLY A 200 11.56 -7.07 -15.31
CA GLY A 200 10.72 -6.99 -16.52
C GLY A 200 9.25 -6.82 -16.26
N TYR A 201 8.85 -6.55 -15.03
CA TYR A 201 7.48 -6.25 -14.67
C TYR A 201 7.17 -4.75 -14.76
N GLU A 202 5.88 -4.41 -14.73
CA GLU A 202 5.38 -3.05 -14.86
C GLU A 202 4.63 -2.62 -13.60
N LEU A 203 4.77 -1.35 -13.26
CA LEU A 203 4.03 -0.70 -12.20
C LEU A 203 3.13 0.38 -12.80
N TRP A 204 1.93 0.53 -12.27
CA TRP A 204 0.93 1.42 -12.82
C TRP A 204 0.33 2.33 -11.74
N TYR A 205 -0.11 3.48 -12.18
CA TYR A 205 -1.06 4.36 -11.50
C TYR A 205 -2.42 4.22 -12.19
N ASP A 206 -3.50 4.15 -11.41
CA ASP A 206 -4.88 4.16 -11.91
C ASP A 206 -5.74 5.13 -11.09
N PRO A 207 -6.53 6.02 -11.71
CA PRO A 207 -7.34 7.02 -11.01
C PRO A 207 -8.61 6.45 -10.34
N ALA A 208 -8.68 5.14 -10.12
CA ALA A 208 -9.80 4.40 -9.52
C ALA A 208 -10.30 5.00 -8.21
#